data_392c9ae4e5e04a4cb20376b9fc406b3b
#
_entry.id   392c9ae4e5e04a4cb20376b9fc406b3b
#
_cell.length_a   1.000
_cell.length_b   1.000
_cell.length_c   1.000
_cell.angle_alpha   90.00
_cell.angle_beta   90.00
_cell.angle_gamma   90.00
#
_symmetry.space_group_name_H-M   'P 1'
#
loop_
_entity.id
_entity.type
_entity.pdbx_description
1 polymer ?
#
loop_
_entity_poly.entity_id
_entity_poly.type
_entity_poly.pdbx_seq_one_letter_code
_entity_poly.pdbx_strand_id
1 'polypeptide(L)'
;MAFDGITIAAMVQELHKNLNNGRFNKIAQPESDALMITGKGANGQCRLFISASPSLPLIYFTGKNKPSPLTAPNFCMLLRKHLSSARIGSISQPGLERVVEFELEHLNELGDPCKKYLIVELMGKYSNIIFCDENRMILDSIKHVSSHMSSIREVLPGRDYFLPQTQEKYDPLTIAEEDFRNVVCKKPCNIAKAIYTTLTGISPLIAEEICYRASIDGNDAAQSLDENASVHLYHTFKRLIEQVQEGNFSPNIIYHGEEPVEYAVVPLTQYGPDYHSETFESVSEMLETYYASKEILTRIRQKSSDLRRIVQTALERNRKKLLLQQKQMKDTAKKDKYKVYGELINTYGYGLEDGCKSFKALNYYTNEEITIPLDPAMTPGENSKKYFDRYGKLKRTEEALTEQIADTEAEIEHLESISNALDIARAENDLSQIKEELTEYGYIKKHHSNKKGQKAQMKSKPFHYISSDGFDIYVGKNNFQNDELTFKMATGNDWWFHAKKMAGSHVIVITPDGEIPDRTFEEAGRLAAYYSKGRTAPKVEIDYIQKKHVKKPGGAKPGFVVYYTNYSLMAAPDITGIKEAPQS
;
A
#
# COMPACT_ATOMS: atom_id res chain seq x y z
N MET A 1 1.20 4.41 -17.70
CA MET A 1 1.15 2.94 -17.72
C MET A 1 2.51 2.45 -18.11
N ALA A 2 3.16 1.70 -17.26
CA ALA A 2 4.52 1.20 -17.50
C ALA A 2 4.59 0.14 -18.61
N PHE A 3 3.49 -0.58 -18.94
CA PHE A 3 3.44 -1.51 -20.07
C PHE A 3 3.15 -0.77 -21.38
N ASP A 4 4.18 -0.14 -21.90
CA ASP A 4 4.15 0.70 -23.11
C ASP A 4 4.65 -0.03 -24.36
N GLY A 5 4.74 0.69 -25.49
CA GLY A 5 5.19 0.11 -26.75
C GLY A 5 6.64 -0.38 -26.72
N ILE A 6 7.52 0.27 -25.95
CA ILE A 6 8.91 -0.15 -25.80
C ILE A 6 9.00 -1.44 -24.98
N THR A 7 8.21 -1.54 -23.91
CA THR A 7 8.12 -2.78 -23.10
C THR A 7 7.60 -3.94 -23.95
N ILE A 8 6.63 -3.68 -24.84
CA ILE A 8 6.12 -4.70 -25.77
C ILE A 8 7.20 -5.10 -26.79
N ALA A 9 8.00 -4.16 -27.30
CA ALA A 9 9.10 -4.49 -28.19
C ALA A 9 10.10 -5.47 -27.56
N ALA A 10 10.48 -5.21 -26.31
CA ALA A 10 11.33 -6.12 -25.53
C ALA A 10 10.66 -7.48 -25.30
N MET A 11 9.34 -7.49 -25.01
CA MET A 11 8.58 -8.72 -24.82
C MET A 11 8.48 -9.53 -26.13
N VAL A 12 8.27 -8.87 -27.26
CA VAL A 12 8.24 -9.53 -28.59
C VAL A 12 9.60 -10.16 -28.89
N GLN A 13 10.72 -9.50 -28.57
CA GLN A 13 12.06 -10.11 -28.68
C GLN A 13 12.19 -11.37 -27.81
N GLU A 14 11.70 -11.33 -26.59
CA GLU A 14 11.70 -12.48 -25.68
C GLU A 14 10.79 -13.63 -26.20
N LEU A 15 9.61 -13.27 -26.75
CA LEU A 15 8.71 -14.23 -27.40
C LEU A 15 9.39 -14.92 -28.60
N HIS A 16 10.07 -14.15 -29.45
CA HIS A 16 10.85 -14.71 -30.56
C HIS A 16 11.92 -15.69 -30.07
N LYS A 17 12.71 -15.31 -29.06
CA LYS A 17 13.77 -16.15 -28.51
C LYS A 17 13.24 -17.50 -28.00
N ASN A 18 12.04 -17.51 -27.40
CA ASN A 18 11.49 -18.69 -26.75
C ASN A 18 10.50 -19.48 -27.61
N LEU A 19 9.77 -18.84 -28.52
CA LEU A 19 8.65 -19.44 -29.25
C LEU A 19 8.87 -19.51 -30.78
N ASN A 20 9.93 -18.95 -31.33
CA ASN A 20 10.14 -18.95 -32.78
C ASN A 20 10.11 -20.38 -33.33
N ASN A 21 9.35 -20.62 -34.40
CA ASN A 21 9.10 -21.93 -34.99
C ASN A 21 8.50 -22.96 -34.01
N GLY A 22 8.05 -22.53 -32.83
CA GLY A 22 7.40 -23.35 -31.83
C GLY A 22 5.97 -23.74 -32.17
N ARG A 23 5.32 -24.45 -31.25
CA ARG A 23 3.92 -24.85 -31.38
C ARG A 23 3.16 -24.59 -30.09
N PHE A 24 1.88 -24.22 -30.22
CA PHE A 24 0.94 -24.18 -29.11
C PHE A 24 0.40 -25.59 -28.83
N ASN A 25 0.55 -26.05 -27.57
CA ASN A 25 0.14 -27.41 -27.18
C ASN A 25 -1.15 -27.42 -26.36
N LYS A 26 -1.27 -26.53 -25.37
CA LYS A 26 -2.43 -26.46 -24.48
C LYS A 26 -2.89 -25.03 -24.30
N ILE A 27 -4.19 -24.81 -24.43
CA ILE A 27 -4.81 -23.51 -24.22
C ILE A 27 -5.82 -23.64 -23.09
N ALA A 28 -5.76 -22.72 -22.13
CA ALA A 28 -6.67 -22.59 -21.02
C ALA A 28 -7.07 -21.12 -20.83
N GLN A 29 -8.28 -20.90 -20.33
CA GLN A 29 -8.80 -19.59 -19.99
C GLN A 29 -9.13 -19.59 -18.49
N PRO A 30 -8.16 -19.20 -17.62
CA PRO A 30 -8.37 -19.25 -16.18
C PRO A 30 -9.34 -18.18 -15.67
N GLU A 31 -9.44 -17.05 -16.36
CA GLU A 31 -10.30 -15.92 -16.04
C GLU A 31 -11.08 -15.48 -17.29
N SER A 32 -12.14 -14.69 -17.11
CA SER A 32 -13.00 -14.26 -18.23
C SER A 32 -12.25 -13.47 -19.30
N ASP A 33 -11.15 -12.82 -18.95
CA ASP A 33 -10.34 -11.95 -19.79
C ASP A 33 -8.85 -12.34 -19.85
N ALA A 34 -8.51 -13.58 -19.48
CA ALA A 34 -7.13 -14.05 -19.51
C ALA A 34 -6.97 -15.43 -20.13
N LEU A 35 -5.88 -15.63 -20.88
CA LEU A 35 -5.45 -16.90 -21.45
C LEU A 35 -4.15 -17.40 -20.81
N MET A 36 -4.02 -18.72 -20.74
CA MET A 36 -2.79 -19.43 -20.41
C MET A 36 -2.49 -20.41 -21.53
N ILE A 37 -1.42 -20.13 -22.28
CA ILE A 37 -1.02 -20.97 -23.41
C ILE A 37 0.28 -21.69 -23.05
N THR A 38 0.27 -23.02 -23.13
CA THR A 38 1.48 -23.81 -23.02
C THR A 38 1.97 -24.10 -24.44
N GLY A 39 3.20 -23.72 -24.71
CA GLY A 39 3.87 -23.94 -26.00
C GLY A 39 5.18 -24.72 -25.83
N LYS A 40 5.72 -25.17 -26.96
CA LYS A 40 7.04 -25.76 -27.05
C LYS A 40 7.82 -25.02 -28.13
N GLY A 41 8.89 -24.36 -27.74
CA GLY A 41 9.79 -23.66 -28.62
C GLY A 41 11.21 -24.23 -28.57
N ALA A 42 12.20 -23.46 -29.05
CA ALA A 42 13.59 -23.86 -29.13
C ALA A 42 14.17 -24.24 -27.75
N ASN A 43 13.80 -23.53 -26.70
CA ASN A 43 14.29 -23.72 -25.32
C ASN A 43 13.46 -24.70 -24.49
N GLY A 44 12.56 -25.49 -25.12
CA GLY A 44 11.72 -26.45 -24.44
C GLY A 44 10.28 -25.97 -24.24
N GLN A 45 9.63 -26.49 -23.20
CA GLN A 45 8.24 -26.15 -22.88
C GLN A 45 8.19 -24.85 -22.10
N CYS A 46 7.37 -23.91 -22.56
CA CYS A 46 7.11 -22.65 -21.89
C CYS A 46 5.61 -22.42 -21.68
N ARG A 47 5.29 -21.56 -20.75
CA ARG A 47 3.89 -21.19 -20.45
C ARG A 47 3.76 -19.67 -20.55
N LEU A 48 2.90 -19.23 -21.46
CA LEU A 48 2.60 -17.84 -21.73
C LEU A 48 1.28 -17.44 -21.07
N PHE A 49 1.30 -16.43 -20.21
CA PHE A 49 0.10 -15.82 -19.65
C PHE A 49 -0.22 -14.54 -20.41
N ILE A 50 -1.47 -14.38 -20.82
CA ILE A 50 -1.99 -13.22 -21.54
C ILE A 50 -3.22 -12.72 -20.80
N SER A 51 -3.22 -11.45 -20.39
CA SER A 51 -4.34 -10.80 -19.73
C SER A 51 -4.81 -9.59 -20.54
N ALA A 52 -6.09 -9.59 -20.91
CA ALA A 52 -6.77 -8.43 -21.45
C ALA A 52 -7.53 -7.65 -20.36
N SER A 53 -7.19 -7.80 -19.08
CA SER A 53 -7.83 -7.08 -18.00
C SER A 53 -7.71 -5.56 -18.18
N PRO A 54 -8.80 -4.79 -17.98
CA PRO A 54 -8.75 -3.33 -18.11
C PRO A 54 -7.75 -2.65 -17.17
N SER A 55 -7.56 -3.22 -16.00
CA SER A 55 -6.65 -2.69 -14.97
C SER A 55 -5.23 -3.22 -15.10
N LEU A 56 -5.07 -4.43 -15.65
CA LEU A 56 -3.78 -5.13 -15.69
C LEU A 56 -3.60 -5.91 -17.01
N PRO A 57 -3.50 -5.21 -18.16
CA PRO A 57 -3.21 -5.86 -19.43
C PRO A 57 -1.74 -6.27 -19.48
N LEU A 58 -1.45 -7.57 -19.69
CA LEU A 58 -0.12 -8.14 -19.63
C LEU A 58 0.05 -9.30 -20.58
N ILE A 59 1.30 -9.51 -21.02
CA ILE A 59 1.75 -10.72 -21.66
C ILE A 59 3.16 -11.05 -21.14
N TYR A 60 3.36 -12.27 -20.61
CA TYR A 60 4.66 -12.70 -20.12
C TYR A 60 4.75 -14.22 -19.91
N PHE A 61 5.94 -14.77 -19.87
CA PHE A 61 6.17 -16.17 -19.51
C PHE A 61 6.12 -16.36 -17.99
N THR A 62 5.57 -17.49 -17.54
CA THR A 62 5.47 -17.81 -16.11
C THR A 62 5.68 -19.30 -15.84
N GLY A 63 6.34 -19.61 -14.74
CA GLY A 63 6.39 -20.96 -14.18
C GLY A 63 5.11 -21.38 -13.45
N LYS A 64 4.30 -20.41 -13.03
CA LYS A 64 3.10 -20.64 -12.21
C LYS A 64 1.92 -21.14 -13.04
N ASN A 65 1.09 -22.01 -12.44
CA ASN A 65 -0.14 -22.48 -13.04
C ASN A 65 -1.33 -21.82 -12.36
N LYS A 66 -2.27 -21.26 -13.15
CA LYS A 66 -3.54 -20.77 -12.63
C LYS A 66 -4.62 -21.83 -12.78
N PRO A 67 -5.46 -22.07 -11.76
CA PRO A 67 -6.58 -23.00 -11.86
C PRO A 67 -7.55 -22.51 -12.94
N SER A 68 -8.01 -23.45 -13.78
CA SER A 68 -9.00 -23.17 -14.82
C SER A 68 -10.39 -23.59 -14.35
N PRO A 69 -11.47 -22.95 -14.86
CA PRO A 69 -12.83 -23.35 -14.56
C PRO A 69 -13.08 -24.78 -15.07
N LEU A 70 -14.03 -25.49 -14.44
CA LEU A 70 -14.41 -26.86 -14.82
C LEU A 70 -14.91 -26.95 -16.27
N THR A 71 -15.63 -25.91 -16.72
CA THR A 71 -16.11 -25.80 -18.10
C THR A 71 -15.34 -24.69 -18.80
N ALA A 72 -14.67 -25.00 -19.92
CA ALA A 72 -13.94 -24.03 -20.70
C ALA A 72 -14.90 -23.04 -21.41
N PRO A 73 -14.66 -21.74 -21.40
CA PRO A 73 -15.42 -20.74 -22.16
C PRO A 73 -15.37 -21.00 -23.67
N ASN A 74 -16.38 -20.52 -24.41
CA ASN A 74 -16.51 -20.73 -25.85
C ASN A 74 -15.27 -20.26 -26.64
N PHE A 75 -14.75 -19.10 -26.34
CA PHE A 75 -13.52 -18.57 -26.95
C PHE A 75 -12.34 -19.54 -26.76
N CYS A 76 -12.15 -20.08 -25.57
CA CYS A 76 -11.12 -21.07 -25.30
C CYS A 76 -11.31 -22.34 -26.10
N MET A 77 -12.57 -22.81 -26.25
CA MET A 77 -12.90 -23.99 -27.05
C MET A 77 -12.61 -23.76 -28.54
N LEU A 78 -12.95 -22.58 -29.06
CA LEU A 78 -12.63 -22.20 -30.43
C LEU A 78 -11.11 -22.17 -30.66
N LEU A 79 -10.34 -21.56 -29.76
CA LEU A 79 -8.88 -21.56 -29.88
C LEU A 79 -8.30 -22.97 -29.81
N ARG A 80 -8.83 -23.85 -28.95
CA ARG A 80 -8.41 -25.27 -28.91
C ARG A 80 -8.65 -25.99 -30.21
N LYS A 81 -9.81 -25.77 -30.83
CA LYS A 81 -10.16 -26.38 -32.11
C LYS A 81 -9.14 -26.04 -33.21
N HIS A 82 -8.70 -24.77 -33.28
CA HIS A 82 -7.89 -24.27 -34.38
C HIS A 82 -6.41 -24.19 -34.08
N LEU A 83 -6.01 -24.00 -32.81
CA LEU A 83 -4.62 -23.71 -32.46
C LEU A 83 -3.92 -24.83 -31.71
N SER A 84 -4.60 -25.93 -31.37
CA SER A 84 -3.93 -27.12 -30.82
C SER A 84 -2.93 -27.65 -31.84
N SER A 85 -1.63 -27.61 -31.47
CA SER A 85 -0.48 -28.00 -32.33
C SER A 85 -0.21 -27.05 -33.51
N ALA A 86 -0.85 -25.87 -33.57
CA ALA A 86 -0.52 -24.86 -34.57
C ALA A 86 0.95 -24.42 -34.43
N ARG A 87 1.64 -24.28 -35.56
CA ARG A 87 2.99 -23.76 -35.61
C ARG A 87 2.98 -22.24 -35.58
N ILE A 88 3.88 -21.64 -34.86
CA ILE A 88 4.07 -20.18 -34.83
C ILE A 88 4.95 -19.80 -36.04
N GLY A 89 4.36 -19.12 -37.01
CA GLY A 89 5.05 -18.63 -38.21
C GLY A 89 5.84 -17.35 -37.91
N SER A 90 5.18 -16.36 -37.33
CA SER A 90 5.82 -15.12 -36.90
C SER A 90 5.16 -14.53 -35.65
N ILE A 91 5.90 -13.69 -34.94
CA ILE A 91 5.40 -12.87 -33.85
C ILE A 91 5.83 -11.45 -34.16
N SER A 92 4.91 -10.48 -34.16
CA SER A 92 5.21 -9.11 -34.55
C SER A 92 4.49 -8.08 -33.70
N GLN A 93 5.02 -6.87 -33.71
CA GLN A 93 4.44 -5.67 -33.15
C GLN A 93 4.34 -4.63 -34.28
N PRO A 94 3.16 -4.07 -34.59
CA PRO A 94 3.04 -3.00 -35.57
C PRO A 94 3.66 -1.70 -35.04
N GLY A 95 4.78 -1.27 -35.57
CA GLY A 95 5.54 -0.13 -35.05
C GLY A 95 5.87 -0.28 -33.57
N LEU A 96 5.55 0.72 -32.75
CA LEU A 96 5.56 0.62 -31.27
C LEU A 96 4.12 0.63 -30.71
N GLU A 97 3.14 0.11 -31.42
CA GLU A 97 1.78 -0.05 -30.89
C GLU A 97 1.74 -1.07 -29.75
N ARG A 98 0.75 -0.93 -28.88
CA ARG A 98 0.54 -1.89 -27.77
C ARG A 98 -0.24 -3.11 -28.23
N VAL A 99 0.27 -3.77 -29.27
CA VAL A 99 -0.31 -4.92 -29.91
C VAL A 99 0.76 -5.97 -30.18
N VAL A 100 0.45 -7.24 -29.90
CA VAL A 100 1.27 -8.38 -30.28
C VAL A 100 0.46 -9.26 -31.20
N GLU A 101 0.98 -9.55 -32.38
CA GLU A 101 0.36 -10.41 -33.38
C GLU A 101 1.14 -11.72 -33.49
N PHE A 102 0.43 -12.85 -33.36
CA PHE A 102 0.94 -14.19 -33.62
C PHE A 102 0.35 -14.68 -34.95
N GLU A 103 1.17 -14.88 -35.96
CA GLU A 103 0.81 -15.61 -37.15
C GLU A 103 0.96 -17.11 -36.88
N LEU A 104 -0.11 -17.86 -37.10
CA LEU A 104 -0.22 -19.26 -36.72
C LEU A 104 -0.58 -20.10 -37.95
N GLU A 105 0.26 -21.10 -38.22
CA GLU A 105 0.07 -22.06 -39.31
C GLU A 105 -0.55 -23.36 -38.76
N HIS A 106 -1.61 -23.79 -39.34
CA HIS A 106 -2.25 -25.08 -39.03
C HIS A 106 -2.86 -25.72 -40.27
N LEU A 107 -3.27 -26.96 -40.15
CA LEU A 107 -4.02 -27.66 -41.22
C LEU A 107 -5.51 -27.45 -40.99
N ASN A 108 -6.23 -27.14 -42.06
CA ASN A 108 -7.69 -27.10 -42.05
C ASN A 108 -8.30 -28.53 -41.95
N GLU A 109 -9.63 -28.63 -41.94
CA GLU A 109 -10.35 -29.93 -41.87
C GLU A 109 -10.09 -30.82 -43.10
N LEU A 110 -9.66 -30.26 -44.22
CA LEU A 110 -9.29 -30.98 -45.45
C LEU A 110 -7.81 -31.33 -45.52
N GLY A 111 -7.00 -30.87 -44.56
CA GLY A 111 -5.56 -31.11 -44.52
C GLY A 111 -4.72 -30.08 -45.26
N ASP A 112 -5.32 -28.98 -45.76
CA ASP A 112 -4.58 -27.92 -46.41
C ASP A 112 -3.97 -26.96 -45.40
N PRO A 113 -2.77 -26.41 -45.66
CA PRO A 113 -2.15 -25.42 -44.80
C PRO A 113 -2.95 -24.11 -44.86
N CYS A 114 -3.28 -23.57 -43.70
CA CYS A 114 -3.96 -22.29 -43.59
C CYS A 114 -3.31 -21.45 -42.49
N LYS A 115 -3.45 -20.13 -42.62
CA LYS A 115 -2.93 -19.14 -41.66
C LYS A 115 -4.07 -18.57 -40.83
N LYS A 116 -3.76 -18.25 -39.57
CA LYS A 116 -4.65 -17.53 -38.66
C LYS A 116 -3.84 -16.59 -37.80
N TYR A 117 -4.51 -15.59 -37.24
CA TYR A 117 -3.88 -14.59 -36.41
C TYR A 117 -4.49 -14.58 -35.02
N LEU A 118 -3.66 -14.67 -33.99
CA LEU A 118 -4.04 -14.35 -32.63
C LEU A 118 -3.44 -12.97 -32.29
N ILE A 119 -4.32 -12.00 -32.10
CA ILE A 119 -3.95 -10.59 -31.90
C ILE A 119 -4.24 -10.22 -30.45
N VAL A 120 -3.24 -9.73 -29.74
CA VAL A 120 -3.30 -9.34 -28.35
C VAL A 120 -3.14 -7.83 -28.24
N GLU A 121 -4.20 -7.14 -27.89
CA GLU A 121 -4.23 -5.69 -27.69
C GLU A 121 -4.14 -5.37 -26.20
N LEU A 122 -3.16 -4.56 -25.80
CA LEU A 122 -2.84 -4.24 -24.40
C LEU A 122 -3.03 -2.75 -24.12
N MET A 123 -4.26 -2.27 -24.34
CA MET A 123 -4.63 -0.84 -24.35
C MET A 123 -5.52 -0.43 -23.16
N GLY A 124 -5.26 -0.97 -21.94
CA GLY A 124 -6.05 -0.69 -20.73
C GLY A 124 -7.50 -1.16 -20.89
N LYS A 125 -8.48 -0.26 -20.75
CA LYS A 125 -9.91 -0.61 -20.86
C LYS A 125 -10.30 -1.14 -22.24
N TYR A 126 -9.49 -0.88 -23.26
CA TYR A 126 -9.71 -1.37 -24.62
C TYR A 126 -8.94 -2.65 -24.95
N SER A 127 -8.24 -3.23 -23.97
CA SER A 127 -7.50 -4.48 -24.16
C SER A 127 -8.41 -5.62 -24.57
N ASN A 128 -7.93 -6.42 -25.53
CA ASN A 128 -8.68 -7.57 -26.07
C ASN A 128 -7.71 -8.66 -26.55
N ILE A 129 -8.23 -9.87 -26.75
CA ILE A 129 -7.55 -10.97 -27.44
C ILE A 129 -8.47 -11.41 -28.55
N ILE A 130 -8.03 -11.25 -29.78
CA ILE A 130 -8.85 -11.38 -30.99
C ILE A 130 -8.26 -12.49 -31.84
N PHE A 131 -9.11 -13.35 -32.36
CA PHE A 131 -8.72 -14.45 -33.24
C PHE A 131 -9.31 -14.24 -34.62
N CYS A 132 -8.44 -14.17 -35.64
CA CYS A 132 -8.81 -13.87 -37.02
C CYS A 132 -8.37 -14.98 -37.99
N ASP A 133 -9.03 -15.01 -39.11
CA ASP A 133 -8.61 -15.82 -40.26
C ASP A 133 -7.47 -15.17 -41.08
N GLU A 134 -7.11 -15.79 -42.20
CA GLU A 134 -6.05 -15.30 -43.09
C GLU A 134 -6.35 -13.94 -43.74
N ASN A 135 -7.62 -13.58 -43.87
CA ASN A 135 -8.10 -12.32 -44.44
C ASN A 135 -8.30 -11.24 -43.38
N ARG A 136 -7.88 -11.47 -42.14
CA ARG A 136 -8.10 -10.60 -41.00
C ARG A 136 -9.57 -10.46 -40.59
N MET A 137 -10.47 -11.35 -41.04
CA MET A 137 -11.84 -11.41 -40.54
C MET A 137 -11.86 -12.03 -39.14
N ILE A 138 -12.55 -11.38 -38.21
CA ILE A 138 -12.64 -11.81 -36.80
C ILE A 138 -13.47 -13.09 -36.74
N LEU A 139 -12.88 -14.18 -36.26
CA LEU A 139 -13.57 -15.44 -35.97
C LEU A 139 -14.22 -15.40 -34.60
N ASP A 140 -13.52 -14.82 -33.62
CA ASP A 140 -14.03 -14.53 -32.26
C ASP A 140 -13.05 -13.68 -31.45
N SER A 141 -13.46 -13.24 -30.27
CA SER A 141 -12.63 -12.48 -29.36
C SER A 141 -12.97 -12.79 -27.89
N ILE A 142 -11.99 -12.57 -26.99
CA ILE A 142 -12.24 -12.78 -25.56
C ILE A 142 -13.24 -11.79 -24.98
N LYS A 143 -13.35 -10.58 -25.60
CA LYS A 143 -14.36 -9.57 -25.29
C LYS A 143 -15.05 -9.12 -26.57
N HIS A 144 -16.35 -9.31 -26.64
CA HIS A 144 -17.16 -8.78 -27.73
C HIS A 144 -17.42 -7.29 -27.51
N VAL A 145 -17.16 -6.48 -28.55
CA VAL A 145 -17.39 -5.02 -28.55
C VAL A 145 -18.38 -4.69 -29.66
N SER A 146 -19.59 -4.32 -29.26
CA SER A 146 -20.65 -3.91 -30.19
C SER A 146 -20.60 -2.41 -30.49
N SER A 147 -21.36 -1.96 -31.49
CA SER A 147 -21.54 -0.55 -31.85
C SER A 147 -22.07 0.31 -30.68
N HIS A 148 -22.80 -0.28 -29.73
CA HIS A 148 -23.25 0.42 -28.53
C HIS A 148 -22.13 0.66 -27.50
N MET A 149 -21.05 -0.14 -27.56
CA MET A 149 -19.90 -0.04 -26.63
C MET A 149 -18.74 0.80 -27.18
N SER A 150 -18.63 0.88 -28.50
CA SER A 150 -17.57 1.64 -29.16
C SER A 150 -18.09 2.27 -30.45
N SER A 151 -17.84 3.56 -30.61
CA SER A 151 -18.12 4.32 -31.84
C SER A 151 -17.02 4.17 -32.91
N ILE A 152 -15.88 3.56 -32.55
CA ILE A 152 -14.69 3.50 -33.42
C ILE A 152 -14.72 2.21 -34.24
N ARG A 153 -14.96 1.06 -33.59
CA ARG A 153 -15.05 -0.25 -34.26
C ARG A 153 -15.85 -1.24 -33.47
N GLU A 154 -16.38 -2.21 -34.16
CA GLU A 154 -16.95 -3.43 -33.57
C GLU A 154 -15.88 -4.54 -33.52
N VAL A 155 -15.88 -5.33 -32.46
CA VAL A 155 -15.07 -6.55 -32.35
C VAL A 155 -16.02 -7.71 -32.12
N LEU A 156 -16.55 -8.23 -33.24
CA LEU A 156 -17.55 -9.29 -33.27
C LEU A 156 -17.20 -10.28 -34.39
N PRO A 157 -17.60 -11.55 -34.29
CA PRO A 157 -17.45 -12.52 -35.38
C PRO A 157 -18.00 -12.01 -36.70
N GLY A 158 -17.24 -12.22 -37.78
CA GLY A 158 -17.59 -11.78 -39.14
C GLY A 158 -17.31 -10.31 -39.47
N ARG A 159 -16.67 -9.56 -38.56
CA ARG A 159 -16.18 -8.22 -38.83
C ARG A 159 -14.70 -8.23 -39.20
N ASP A 160 -14.28 -7.28 -40.01
CA ASP A 160 -12.87 -7.11 -40.38
C ASP A 160 -12.09 -6.54 -39.17
N TYR A 161 -10.93 -7.14 -38.90
CA TYR A 161 -10.00 -6.58 -37.93
C TYR A 161 -9.21 -5.43 -38.53
N PHE A 162 -9.15 -4.31 -37.83
CA PHE A 162 -8.22 -3.22 -38.08
C PHE A 162 -7.73 -2.62 -36.78
N LEU A 163 -6.51 -2.10 -36.79
CA LEU A 163 -5.95 -1.39 -35.66
C LEU A 163 -6.64 -0.02 -35.52
N PRO A 164 -7.27 0.30 -34.38
CA PRO A 164 -7.96 1.57 -34.22
C PRO A 164 -6.97 2.72 -34.13
N GLN A 165 -6.97 3.58 -35.13
CA GLN A 165 -6.26 4.85 -35.06
C GLN A 165 -7.13 5.85 -34.28
N THR A 166 -6.97 5.90 -32.95
CA THR A 166 -7.74 6.79 -32.07
C THR A 166 -7.15 8.19 -31.98
N GLN A 167 -5.90 8.37 -32.35
CA GLN A 167 -5.17 9.64 -32.39
C GLN A 167 -4.17 9.58 -33.54
N GLU A 168 -4.00 10.69 -34.26
CA GLU A 168 -2.90 10.85 -35.21
C GLU A 168 -1.60 10.99 -34.42
N LYS A 169 -0.91 9.86 -34.20
CA LYS A 169 0.40 9.82 -33.58
C LYS A 169 1.45 9.46 -34.64
N TYR A 170 2.62 10.01 -34.45
CA TYR A 170 3.77 9.72 -35.30
C TYR A 170 4.49 8.48 -34.83
N ASP A 171 5.00 7.70 -35.78
CA ASP A 171 5.83 6.54 -35.49
C ASP A 171 7.21 7.00 -34.99
N PRO A 172 7.60 6.69 -33.74
CA PRO A 172 8.90 7.12 -33.22
C PRO A 172 10.09 6.44 -33.92
N LEU A 173 9.87 5.31 -34.61
CA LEU A 173 10.93 4.58 -35.31
C LEU A 173 11.38 5.31 -36.58
N THR A 174 10.49 6.09 -37.20
CA THR A 174 10.68 6.68 -38.53
C THR A 174 10.64 8.20 -38.57
N ILE A 175 10.21 8.86 -37.50
CA ILE A 175 10.06 10.33 -37.46
C ILE A 175 11.39 11.05 -37.72
N ALA A 176 11.38 11.99 -38.67
CA ALA A 176 12.52 12.85 -38.96
C ALA A 176 12.66 13.98 -37.93
N GLU A 177 13.86 14.57 -37.85
CA GLU A 177 14.16 15.67 -36.92
C GLU A 177 13.23 16.88 -37.11
N GLU A 178 13.04 17.29 -38.37
CA GLU A 178 12.20 18.43 -38.68
C GLU A 178 10.75 18.21 -38.25
N ASP A 179 10.20 17.02 -38.53
CA ASP A 179 8.84 16.66 -38.13
C ASP A 179 8.74 16.62 -36.59
N PHE A 180 9.69 15.98 -35.89
CA PHE A 180 9.71 15.93 -34.42
C PHE A 180 9.67 17.35 -33.82
N ARG A 181 10.52 18.26 -34.33
CA ARG A 181 10.56 19.66 -33.85
C ARG A 181 9.23 20.38 -34.11
N ASN A 182 8.59 20.13 -35.24
CA ASN A 182 7.33 20.76 -35.60
C ASN A 182 6.15 20.24 -34.80
N VAL A 183 6.08 18.94 -34.50
CA VAL A 183 4.90 18.32 -33.83
C VAL A 183 5.06 18.15 -32.34
N VAL A 184 6.29 18.06 -31.81
CA VAL A 184 6.56 17.94 -30.37
C VAL A 184 6.89 19.29 -29.74
N CYS A 185 7.95 19.99 -30.27
CA CYS A 185 8.44 21.20 -29.62
C CYS A 185 7.52 22.43 -29.79
N LYS A 186 6.59 22.41 -30.75
CA LYS A 186 5.62 23.51 -30.95
C LYS A 186 4.26 23.25 -30.25
N LYS A 187 4.10 22.12 -29.54
CA LYS A 187 2.84 21.77 -28.91
C LYS A 187 2.55 22.65 -27.67
N PRO A 188 1.30 23.12 -27.48
CA PRO A 188 0.96 24.00 -26.34
C PRO A 188 0.75 23.19 -25.03
N CYS A 189 1.80 22.50 -24.60
CA CYS A 189 1.81 21.75 -23.33
C CYS A 189 3.27 21.59 -22.86
N ASN A 190 3.48 20.92 -21.71
CA ASN A 190 4.83 20.63 -21.26
C ASN A 190 5.53 19.59 -22.15
N ILE A 191 6.87 19.59 -22.11
CA ILE A 191 7.72 18.81 -23.00
C ILE A 191 7.44 17.31 -22.89
N ALA A 192 7.43 16.76 -21.67
CA ALA A 192 7.17 15.35 -21.47
C ALA A 192 5.79 14.95 -22.04
N LYS A 193 4.76 15.78 -21.80
CA LYS A 193 3.42 15.55 -22.35
C LYS A 193 3.39 15.66 -23.88
N ALA A 194 4.12 16.62 -24.45
CA ALA A 194 4.22 16.74 -25.88
C ALA A 194 4.79 15.47 -26.53
N ILE A 195 5.83 14.87 -25.93
CA ILE A 195 6.45 13.63 -26.40
C ILE A 195 5.44 12.47 -26.37
N TYR A 196 4.89 12.10 -25.20
CA TYR A 196 4.06 10.88 -25.11
C TYR A 196 2.67 11.01 -25.75
N THR A 197 2.17 12.24 -25.96
CA THR A 197 0.89 12.45 -26.68
C THR A 197 1.05 12.52 -28.18
N THR A 198 2.25 12.76 -28.70
CA THR A 198 2.54 12.87 -30.14
C THR A 198 3.11 11.58 -30.72
N LEU A 199 3.90 10.85 -29.95
CA LEU A 199 4.59 9.64 -30.40
C LEU A 199 3.89 8.38 -29.94
N THR A 200 3.77 7.39 -30.85
CA THR A 200 3.16 6.08 -30.54
C THR A 200 4.05 5.27 -29.60
N GLY A 201 3.45 4.60 -28.63
CA GLY A 201 4.15 3.63 -27.78
C GLY A 201 5.07 4.22 -26.71
N ILE A 202 5.21 5.53 -26.64
CA ILE A 202 5.99 6.21 -25.59
C ILE A 202 5.09 6.48 -24.38
N SER A 203 5.51 6.04 -23.19
CA SER A 203 4.83 6.33 -21.93
C SER A 203 5.27 7.66 -21.32
N PRO A 204 4.50 8.22 -20.36
CA PRO A 204 4.96 9.38 -19.59
C PRO A 204 6.31 9.15 -18.92
N LEU A 205 6.53 7.95 -18.34
CA LEU A 205 7.77 7.56 -17.69
C LEU A 205 8.98 7.68 -18.64
N ILE A 206 8.85 7.16 -19.85
CA ILE A 206 9.93 7.21 -20.85
C ILE A 206 10.10 8.64 -21.39
N ALA A 207 9.02 9.41 -21.52
CA ALA A 207 9.11 10.81 -21.91
C ALA A 207 9.87 11.65 -20.87
N GLU A 208 9.62 11.43 -19.59
CA GLU A 208 10.37 12.06 -18.49
C GLU A 208 11.83 11.64 -18.49
N GLU A 209 12.13 10.36 -18.73
CA GLU A 209 13.51 9.85 -18.85
C GLU A 209 14.25 10.50 -20.04
N ILE A 210 13.58 10.68 -21.17
CA ILE A 210 14.16 11.39 -22.33
C ILE A 210 14.50 12.83 -21.98
N CYS A 211 13.59 13.55 -21.32
CA CYS A 211 13.83 14.91 -20.85
C CYS A 211 15.00 14.97 -19.86
N TYR A 212 15.03 14.06 -18.89
CA TYR A 212 16.09 13.99 -17.89
C TYR A 212 17.48 13.75 -18.53
N ARG A 213 17.58 12.79 -19.46
CA ARG A 213 18.82 12.52 -20.22
C ARG A 213 19.26 13.69 -21.08
N ALA A 214 18.29 14.50 -21.55
CA ALA A 214 18.58 15.72 -22.27
C ALA A 214 18.94 16.91 -21.36
N SER A 215 18.92 16.72 -20.02
CA SER A 215 19.08 17.78 -19.02
C SER A 215 18.06 18.93 -19.17
N ILE A 216 16.82 18.57 -19.53
CA ILE A 216 15.69 19.49 -19.74
C ILE A 216 14.61 19.13 -18.72
N ASP A 217 13.99 20.14 -18.08
CA ASP A 217 12.83 19.88 -17.21
C ASP A 217 11.62 19.52 -18.09
N GLY A 218 11.12 18.29 -17.94
CA GLY A 218 9.95 17.80 -18.67
C GLY A 218 8.67 18.58 -18.40
N ASN A 219 8.61 19.38 -17.33
CA ASN A 219 7.49 20.24 -16.95
C ASN A 219 7.51 21.60 -17.65
N ASP A 220 8.63 21.99 -18.24
CA ASP A 220 8.73 23.23 -19.00
C ASP A 220 7.83 23.21 -20.24
N ALA A 221 7.40 24.38 -20.71
CA ALA A 221 6.57 24.48 -21.90
C ALA A 221 7.37 24.05 -23.15
N ALA A 222 6.84 23.16 -23.98
CA ALA A 222 7.53 22.69 -25.18
C ALA A 222 7.88 23.84 -26.15
N GLN A 223 7.05 24.87 -26.18
CA GLN A 223 7.27 26.07 -27.00
C GLN A 223 8.39 26.99 -26.49
N SER A 224 8.89 26.80 -25.26
CA SER A 224 10.00 27.59 -24.71
C SER A 224 11.38 27.07 -25.11
N LEU A 225 11.45 25.88 -25.73
CA LEU A 225 12.71 25.32 -26.19
C LEU A 225 13.30 26.17 -27.35
N ASP A 226 14.55 26.57 -27.18
CA ASP A 226 15.31 27.15 -28.27
C ASP A 226 15.69 26.09 -29.31
N GLU A 227 16.30 26.52 -30.40
CA GLU A 227 16.66 25.63 -31.50
C GLU A 227 17.66 24.56 -31.07
N ASN A 228 18.69 24.93 -30.28
CA ASN A 228 19.72 24.01 -29.83
C ASN A 228 19.18 22.97 -28.87
N ALA A 229 18.33 23.39 -27.90
CA ALA A 229 17.68 22.49 -26.97
C ALA A 229 16.73 21.51 -27.69
N SER A 230 16.00 21.98 -28.72
CA SER A 230 15.11 21.15 -29.53
C SER A 230 15.88 20.07 -30.33
N VAL A 231 17.02 20.43 -30.93
CA VAL A 231 17.91 19.49 -31.62
C VAL A 231 18.51 18.49 -30.64
N HIS A 232 18.98 18.97 -29.48
CA HIS A 232 19.55 18.10 -28.46
C HIS A 232 18.52 17.10 -27.91
N LEU A 233 17.28 17.53 -27.65
CA LEU A 233 16.17 16.68 -27.24
C LEU A 233 15.89 15.60 -28.30
N TYR A 234 15.84 15.97 -29.60
CA TYR A 234 15.67 15.00 -30.67
C TYR A 234 16.77 13.95 -30.71
N HIS A 235 18.03 14.37 -30.64
CA HIS A 235 19.15 13.41 -30.66
C HIS A 235 19.15 12.48 -29.42
N THR A 236 18.75 12.98 -28.24
CA THR A 236 18.62 12.17 -27.06
C THR A 236 17.48 11.15 -27.19
N PHE A 237 16.32 11.58 -27.69
CA PHE A 237 15.22 10.70 -28.07
C PHE A 237 15.67 9.66 -29.12
N LYS A 238 16.34 10.09 -30.21
CA LYS A 238 16.76 9.20 -31.30
C LYS A 238 17.71 8.09 -30.82
N ARG A 239 18.68 8.40 -29.95
CA ARG A 239 19.57 7.39 -29.33
C ARG A 239 18.80 6.32 -28.54
N LEU A 240 17.77 6.71 -27.79
CA LEU A 240 16.93 5.76 -27.07
C LEU A 240 16.16 4.86 -28.03
N ILE A 241 15.62 5.44 -29.12
CA ILE A 241 14.90 4.65 -30.13
C ILE A 241 15.85 3.72 -30.91
N GLU A 242 17.06 4.12 -31.19
CA GLU A 242 18.09 3.26 -31.79
C GLU A 242 18.42 2.05 -30.88
N GLN A 243 18.57 2.25 -29.57
CA GLN A 243 18.73 1.14 -28.63
C GLN A 243 17.55 0.17 -28.68
N VAL A 244 16.32 0.68 -28.81
CA VAL A 244 15.12 -0.15 -28.96
C VAL A 244 15.13 -0.94 -30.27
N GLN A 245 15.52 -0.32 -31.39
CA GLN A 245 15.60 -0.96 -32.68
C GLN A 245 16.70 -2.04 -32.74
N GLU A 246 17.82 -1.81 -32.07
CA GLU A 246 18.91 -2.79 -31.93
C GLU A 246 18.56 -3.95 -30.97
N GLY A 247 17.45 -3.83 -30.23
CA GLY A 247 17.05 -4.83 -29.25
C GLY A 247 17.91 -4.82 -27.98
N ASN A 248 18.57 -3.70 -27.68
CA ASN A 248 19.41 -3.53 -26.49
C ASN A 248 18.54 -3.16 -25.28
N PHE A 249 17.86 -4.16 -24.71
CA PHE A 249 17.00 -4.00 -23.55
C PHE A 249 17.71 -4.36 -22.25
N SER A 250 17.37 -3.64 -21.18
CA SER A 250 17.81 -3.87 -19.81
C SER A 250 16.60 -3.81 -18.88
N PRO A 251 15.87 -4.93 -18.74
CA PRO A 251 14.69 -4.97 -17.85
C PRO A 251 15.11 -4.64 -16.41
N ASN A 252 14.43 -3.66 -15.81
CA ASN A 252 14.75 -3.19 -14.46
C ASN A 252 13.51 -2.74 -13.70
N ILE A 253 13.57 -2.84 -12.37
CA ILE A 253 12.57 -2.32 -11.43
C ILE A 253 13.24 -1.27 -10.55
N ILE A 254 12.59 -0.15 -10.39
CA ILE A 254 12.98 0.89 -9.45
C ILE A 254 12.24 0.68 -8.13
N TYR A 255 12.98 0.64 -7.04
CA TYR A 255 12.47 0.49 -5.69
C TYR A 255 12.72 1.74 -4.86
N HIS A 256 11.74 2.06 -4.00
CA HIS A 256 11.90 2.97 -2.87
C HIS A 256 11.86 2.13 -1.59
N GLY A 257 12.99 1.90 -0.97
CA GLY A 257 13.14 0.86 0.05
C GLY A 257 12.83 -0.52 -0.56
N GLU A 258 11.84 -1.23 -0.04
CA GLU A 258 11.38 -2.54 -0.57
C GLU A 258 10.16 -2.42 -1.51
N GLU A 259 9.59 -1.24 -1.67
CA GLU A 259 8.38 -1.05 -2.48
C GLU A 259 8.76 -0.82 -3.95
N PRO A 260 8.32 -1.69 -4.89
CA PRO A 260 8.54 -1.48 -6.31
C PRO A 260 7.67 -0.29 -6.79
N VAL A 261 8.33 0.75 -7.28
CA VAL A 261 7.68 1.98 -7.72
C VAL A 261 7.33 1.91 -9.20
N GLU A 262 8.32 1.69 -10.04
CA GLU A 262 8.19 1.64 -11.50
C GLU A 262 9.07 0.53 -12.08
N TYR A 263 8.80 0.15 -13.33
CA TYR A 263 9.65 -0.74 -14.12
C TYR A 263 9.81 -0.21 -15.54
N ALA A 264 10.92 -0.57 -16.17
CA ALA A 264 11.19 -0.28 -17.57
C ALA A 264 12.09 -1.36 -18.18
N VAL A 265 12.18 -1.35 -19.50
CA VAL A 265 13.10 -2.23 -20.25
C VAL A 265 14.33 -1.45 -20.78
N VAL A 266 14.43 -0.19 -20.40
CA VAL A 266 15.61 0.67 -20.58
C VAL A 266 16.03 1.21 -19.24
N PRO A 267 17.32 1.49 -18.98
CA PRO A 267 17.77 2.05 -17.72
C PRO A 267 17.06 3.37 -17.41
N LEU A 268 16.52 3.52 -16.20
CA LEU A 268 15.92 4.76 -15.72
C LEU A 268 16.93 5.52 -14.86
N THR A 269 17.35 6.69 -15.32
CA THR A 269 18.40 7.50 -14.67
C THR A 269 17.85 8.72 -13.92
N GLN A 270 16.56 9.01 -14.06
CA GLN A 270 15.88 10.16 -13.47
C GLN A 270 15.64 10.05 -11.95
N TYR A 271 15.84 8.87 -11.35
CA TYR A 271 15.59 8.63 -9.93
C TYR A 271 16.81 8.99 -9.07
N GLY A 272 16.57 9.72 -7.98
CA GLY A 272 17.60 10.16 -7.05
C GLY A 272 18.13 9.04 -6.12
N PRO A 273 19.02 9.38 -5.18
CA PRO A 273 19.73 8.42 -4.33
C PRO A 273 18.85 7.62 -3.37
N ASP A 274 17.62 8.06 -3.11
CA ASP A 274 16.66 7.35 -2.26
C ASP A 274 16.03 6.13 -2.96
N TYR A 275 16.33 5.95 -4.25
CA TYR A 275 15.85 4.85 -5.06
C TYR A 275 17.00 3.95 -5.48
N HIS A 276 16.73 2.65 -5.60
CA HIS A 276 17.68 1.72 -6.20
C HIS A 276 17.04 0.97 -7.37
N SER A 277 17.87 0.60 -8.34
CA SER A 277 17.46 -0.15 -9.53
C SER A 277 17.95 -1.58 -9.42
N GLU A 278 17.06 -2.55 -9.64
CA GLU A 278 17.39 -3.96 -9.78
C GLU A 278 17.16 -4.39 -11.24
N THR A 279 18.14 -5.06 -11.84
CA THR A 279 18.09 -5.54 -13.22
C THR A 279 17.73 -7.01 -13.28
N PHE A 280 17.02 -7.42 -14.35
CA PHE A 280 16.53 -8.79 -14.56
C PHE A 280 17.03 -9.36 -15.88
N GLU A 281 17.15 -10.68 -15.95
CA GLU A 281 17.59 -11.36 -17.17
C GLU A 281 16.52 -11.37 -18.26
N SER A 282 15.23 -11.25 -17.89
CA SER A 282 14.10 -11.27 -18.83
C SER A 282 13.01 -10.28 -18.45
N VAL A 283 12.27 -9.84 -19.46
CA VAL A 283 11.06 -9.00 -19.26
C VAL A 283 10.02 -9.75 -18.46
N SER A 284 9.85 -11.05 -18.69
CA SER A 284 8.90 -11.89 -17.99
C SER A 284 9.21 -11.99 -16.49
N GLU A 285 10.47 -12.18 -16.12
CA GLU A 285 10.89 -12.22 -14.72
C GLU A 285 10.67 -10.87 -14.02
N MET A 286 11.05 -9.78 -14.66
CA MET A 286 10.79 -8.41 -14.19
C MET A 286 9.30 -8.18 -13.93
N LEU A 287 8.45 -8.52 -14.92
CA LEU A 287 7.00 -8.33 -14.80
C LEU A 287 6.39 -9.22 -13.71
N GLU A 288 6.81 -10.50 -13.63
CA GLU A 288 6.31 -11.41 -12.60
C GLU A 288 6.68 -10.92 -11.21
N THR A 289 7.91 -10.43 -11.01
CA THR A 289 8.40 -9.88 -9.74
C THR A 289 7.65 -8.59 -9.36
N TYR A 290 7.55 -7.64 -10.28
CA TYR A 290 6.87 -6.37 -10.04
C TYR A 290 5.39 -6.55 -9.68
N TYR A 291 4.66 -7.34 -10.47
CA TYR A 291 3.22 -7.53 -10.26
C TYR A 291 2.90 -8.47 -9.11
N ALA A 292 3.74 -9.48 -8.83
CA ALA A 292 3.59 -10.31 -7.65
C ALA A 292 3.71 -9.48 -6.37
N SER A 293 4.70 -8.60 -6.29
CA SER A 293 4.89 -7.69 -5.15
C SER A 293 3.72 -6.71 -5.01
N LYS A 294 3.30 -6.08 -6.10
CA LYS A 294 2.12 -5.17 -6.09
C LYS A 294 0.80 -5.88 -5.80
N GLU A 295 0.61 -7.10 -6.30
CA GLU A 295 -0.61 -7.89 -6.01
C GLU A 295 -0.69 -8.21 -4.50
N ILE A 296 0.42 -8.64 -3.90
CA ILE A 296 0.49 -8.91 -2.46
C ILE A 296 0.14 -7.64 -1.67
N LEU A 297 0.78 -6.51 -1.96
CA LEU A 297 0.52 -5.24 -1.29
C LEU A 297 -0.93 -4.76 -1.49
N THR A 298 -1.47 -4.86 -2.70
CA THR A 298 -2.86 -4.48 -3.01
C THR A 298 -3.85 -5.39 -2.28
N ARG A 299 -3.60 -6.68 -2.24
CA ARG A 299 -4.42 -7.67 -1.53
C ARG A 299 -4.40 -7.43 -0.01
N ILE A 300 -3.23 -7.13 0.56
CA ILE A 300 -3.09 -6.76 1.96
C ILE A 300 -3.87 -5.46 2.23
N ARG A 301 -3.70 -4.44 1.41
CA ARG A 301 -4.44 -3.16 1.54
C ARG A 301 -5.96 -3.36 1.43
N GLN A 302 -6.45 -4.16 0.48
CA GLN A 302 -7.88 -4.47 0.35
C GLN A 302 -8.42 -5.25 1.55
N LYS A 303 -7.73 -6.33 1.95
CA LYS A 303 -8.13 -7.13 3.12
C LYS A 303 -8.03 -6.36 4.43
N SER A 304 -7.10 -5.43 4.55
CA SER A 304 -6.97 -4.57 5.73
C SER A 304 -7.98 -3.41 5.76
N SER A 305 -8.62 -3.06 4.64
CA SER A 305 -9.51 -1.89 4.55
C SER A 305 -10.67 -1.96 5.54
N ASP A 306 -11.30 -3.13 5.69
CA ASP A 306 -12.38 -3.33 6.64
C ASP A 306 -11.89 -3.25 8.09
N LEU A 307 -10.73 -3.83 8.40
CA LEU A 307 -10.12 -3.75 9.72
C LEU A 307 -9.74 -2.30 10.05
N ARG A 308 -9.15 -1.56 9.09
CA ARG A 308 -8.83 -0.14 9.24
C ARG A 308 -10.07 0.70 9.51
N ARG A 309 -11.17 0.46 8.80
CA ARG A 309 -12.45 1.15 9.03
C ARG A 309 -12.99 0.90 10.43
N ILE A 310 -12.92 -0.33 10.93
CA ILE A 310 -13.34 -0.69 12.29
C ILE A 310 -12.49 0.07 13.32
N VAL A 311 -11.17 0.03 13.20
CA VAL A 311 -10.24 0.72 14.11
C VAL A 311 -10.46 2.24 14.08
N GLN A 312 -10.56 2.84 12.89
CA GLN A 312 -10.79 4.26 12.74
C GLN A 312 -12.11 4.72 13.37
N THR A 313 -13.19 3.97 13.14
CA THR A 313 -14.50 4.26 13.75
C THR A 313 -14.44 4.18 15.27
N ALA A 314 -13.73 3.18 15.81
CA ALA A 314 -13.55 3.02 17.25
C ALA A 314 -12.70 4.17 17.84
N LEU A 315 -11.61 4.57 17.17
CA LEU A 315 -10.77 5.69 17.56
C LEU A 315 -11.56 7.01 17.61
N GLU A 316 -12.32 7.32 16.57
CA GLU A 316 -13.15 8.53 16.51
C GLU A 316 -14.19 8.57 17.64
N ARG A 317 -14.84 7.44 17.92
CA ARG A 317 -15.80 7.30 19.01
C ARG A 317 -15.15 7.56 20.38
N ASN A 318 -13.99 6.94 20.63
CA ASN A 318 -13.30 7.08 21.91
C ASN A 318 -12.70 8.48 22.08
N ARG A 319 -12.17 9.11 21.02
CA ARG A 319 -11.71 10.51 21.08
C ARG A 319 -12.85 11.49 21.39
N LYS A 320 -14.03 11.30 20.78
CA LYS A 320 -15.23 12.11 21.11
C LYS A 320 -15.65 11.90 22.56
N LYS A 321 -15.62 10.64 23.04
CA LYS A 321 -15.93 10.29 24.43
C LYS A 321 -14.97 10.98 25.39
N LEU A 322 -13.67 10.93 25.13
CA LEU A 322 -12.64 11.58 25.94
C LEU A 322 -12.86 13.11 26.03
N LEU A 323 -13.15 13.78 24.92
CA LEU A 323 -13.45 15.21 24.92
C LEU A 323 -14.66 15.57 25.78
N LEU A 324 -15.71 14.76 25.75
CA LEU A 324 -16.90 14.97 26.61
C LEU A 324 -16.55 14.75 28.08
N GLN A 325 -15.80 13.70 28.41
CA GLN A 325 -15.36 13.40 29.79
C GLN A 325 -14.47 14.53 30.34
N GLN A 326 -13.51 15.02 29.55
CA GLN A 326 -12.65 16.15 29.91
C GLN A 326 -13.44 17.44 30.13
N LYS A 327 -14.48 17.69 29.31
CA LYS A 327 -15.38 18.83 29.50
C LYS A 327 -16.17 18.69 30.80
N GLN A 328 -16.72 17.52 31.09
CA GLN A 328 -17.42 17.25 32.35
C GLN A 328 -16.47 17.36 33.54
N MET A 329 -15.22 16.90 33.43
CA MET A 329 -14.21 17.04 34.47
C MET A 329 -13.95 18.52 34.81
N LYS A 330 -13.86 19.41 33.82
CA LYS A 330 -13.73 20.86 34.05
C LYS A 330 -14.93 21.43 34.81
N ASP A 331 -16.13 20.90 34.59
CA ASP A 331 -17.34 21.36 35.31
C ASP A 331 -17.34 20.91 36.78
N THR A 332 -16.65 19.82 37.15
CA THR A 332 -16.51 19.37 38.53
C THR A 332 -15.64 20.30 39.38
N ALA A 333 -14.74 21.10 38.76
CA ALA A 333 -13.92 22.09 39.45
C ALA A 333 -14.75 23.12 40.25
N LYS A 334 -16.05 23.29 39.89
CA LYS A 334 -16.99 24.14 40.65
C LYS A 334 -17.40 23.58 42.00
N LYS A 335 -17.01 22.34 42.34
CA LYS A 335 -17.40 21.66 43.59
C LYS A 335 -16.98 22.45 44.83
N ASP A 336 -15.74 22.99 44.82
CA ASP A 336 -15.20 23.71 45.97
C ASP A 336 -15.99 24.98 46.31
N LYS A 337 -16.53 25.64 45.29
CA LYS A 337 -17.47 26.77 45.44
C LYS A 337 -18.71 26.36 46.25
N TYR A 338 -19.30 25.20 45.94
CA TYR A 338 -20.50 24.71 46.64
C TYR A 338 -20.18 24.26 48.06
N LYS A 339 -18.98 23.70 48.29
CA LYS A 339 -18.49 23.39 49.63
C LYS A 339 -18.42 24.65 50.49
N VAL A 340 -17.74 25.68 49.99
CA VAL A 340 -17.61 27.01 50.63
C VAL A 340 -18.97 27.63 50.91
N TYR A 341 -19.90 27.58 49.97
CA TYR A 341 -21.25 28.12 50.16
C TYR A 341 -22.00 27.41 51.30
N GLY A 342 -21.95 26.07 51.33
CA GLY A 342 -22.55 25.29 52.41
C GLY A 342 -21.96 25.59 53.79
N GLU A 343 -20.61 25.68 53.89
CA GLU A 343 -19.89 26.01 55.11
C GLU A 343 -20.21 27.41 55.64
N LEU A 344 -20.21 28.43 54.75
CA LEU A 344 -20.50 29.81 55.14
C LEU A 344 -21.96 29.97 55.62
N ILE A 345 -22.94 29.31 54.99
CA ILE A 345 -24.33 29.32 55.44
C ILE A 345 -24.43 28.64 56.82
N ASN A 346 -23.75 27.53 57.05
CA ASN A 346 -23.76 26.88 58.36
C ASN A 346 -23.10 27.72 59.46
N THR A 347 -22.03 28.46 59.11
CA THR A 347 -21.26 29.25 60.07
C THR A 347 -21.94 30.57 60.45
N TYR A 348 -22.51 31.29 59.45
CA TYR A 348 -23.04 32.63 59.62
C TYR A 348 -24.56 32.77 59.32
N GLY A 349 -25.21 31.69 58.84
CA GLY A 349 -26.59 31.72 58.37
C GLY A 349 -27.66 31.64 59.48
N TYR A 350 -27.29 31.44 60.78
CA TYR A 350 -28.24 31.29 61.89
C TYR A 350 -29.04 32.59 62.20
N GLY A 351 -28.61 33.72 61.70
CA GLY A 351 -29.34 35.01 61.82
C GLY A 351 -30.13 35.43 60.58
N LEU A 352 -30.24 34.57 59.59
CA LEU A 352 -30.99 34.86 58.38
C LEU A 352 -32.48 34.57 58.52
N GLU A 353 -33.30 35.49 58.06
CA GLU A 353 -34.77 35.31 57.98
C GLU A 353 -35.13 34.34 56.84
N ASP A 354 -36.19 33.55 57.05
CA ASP A 354 -36.73 32.69 55.98
C ASP A 354 -37.21 33.53 54.78
N GLY A 355 -36.97 33.04 53.56
CA GLY A 355 -37.36 33.76 52.33
C GLY A 355 -36.28 34.64 51.74
N CYS A 356 -35.07 34.73 52.31
CA CYS A 356 -33.94 35.44 51.72
C CYS A 356 -33.51 34.84 50.39
N LYS A 357 -33.26 35.74 49.36
CA LYS A 357 -32.79 35.32 48.03
C LYS A 357 -31.28 35.22 47.90
N SER A 358 -30.56 35.84 48.79
CA SER A 358 -29.08 35.84 48.80
C SER A 358 -28.55 36.16 50.19
N PHE A 359 -27.33 35.72 50.44
CA PHE A 359 -26.61 35.95 51.67
C PHE A 359 -25.19 36.41 51.38
N LYS A 360 -24.75 37.50 52.04
CA LYS A 360 -23.37 37.98 51.96
C LYS A 360 -22.56 37.53 53.15
N ALA A 361 -21.42 36.90 52.91
CA ALA A 361 -20.53 36.42 53.97
C ALA A 361 -19.07 36.63 53.54
N LEU A 362 -18.22 36.81 54.53
CA LEU A 362 -16.77 36.83 54.34
C LEU A 362 -16.31 35.39 54.12
N ASN A 363 -15.69 35.13 52.97
CA ASN A 363 -15.06 33.87 52.69
C ASN A 363 -13.70 33.82 53.45
N TYR A 364 -13.66 33.03 54.51
CA TYR A 364 -12.47 32.92 55.33
C TYR A 364 -11.27 32.19 54.65
N TYR A 365 -11.47 31.60 53.47
CA TYR A 365 -10.37 31.02 52.69
C TYR A 365 -9.66 32.06 51.83
N THR A 366 -10.41 33.06 51.28
CA THR A 366 -9.85 34.10 50.38
C THR A 366 -9.83 35.48 50.99
N ASN A 367 -10.45 35.67 52.16
CA ASN A 367 -10.65 36.95 52.84
C ASN A 367 -11.43 37.97 51.99
N GLU A 368 -12.30 37.51 51.10
CA GLU A 368 -13.18 38.34 50.23
C GLU A 368 -14.62 38.15 50.61
N GLU A 369 -15.43 39.25 50.48
CA GLU A 369 -16.88 39.16 50.64
C GLU A 369 -17.52 38.50 49.40
N ILE A 370 -18.28 37.43 49.62
CA ILE A 370 -19.00 36.70 48.54
C ILE A 370 -20.48 36.74 48.78
N THR A 371 -21.25 36.80 47.67
CA THR A 371 -22.72 36.71 47.71
C THR A 371 -23.15 35.29 47.35
N ILE A 372 -23.81 34.61 48.25
CA ILE A 372 -24.32 33.25 48.12
C ILE A 372 -25.80 33.31 47.73
N PRO A 373 -26.21 32.76 46.57
CA PRO A 373 -27.61 32.66 46.19
C PRO A 373 -28.34 31.67 47.11
N LEU A 374 -29.54 32.07 47.58
CA LEU A 374 -30.42 31.21 48.40
C LEU A 374 -31.73 30.95 47.66
N ASP A 375 -32.30 29.81 47.88
CA ASP A 375 -33.64 29.45 47.45
C ASP A 375 -34.63 29.96 48.53
N PRO A 376 -35.47 30.96 48.23
CA PRO A 376 -36.38 31.56 49.24
C PRO A 376 -37.47 30.60 49.72
N ALA A 377 -37.70 29.49 49.04
CA ALA A 377 -38.62 28.44 49.47
C ALA A 377 -38.03 27.47 50.50
N MET A 378 -36.75 27.63 50.84
CA MET A 378 -35.99 26.76 51.75
C MET A 378 -35.41 27.55 52.90
N THR A 379 -35.36 26.94 54.07
CA THR A 379 -34.67 27.48 55.24
C THR A 379 -33.15 27.58 54.97
N PRO A 380 -32.38 28.40 55.71
CA PRO A 380 -30.92 28.46 55.59
C PRO A 380 -30.24 27.09 55.71
N GLY A 381 -30.71 26.25 56.65
CA GLY A 381 -30.19 24.88 56.83
C GLY A 381 -30.46 23.98 55.62
N GLU A 382 -31.63 24.08 55.00
CA GLU A 382 -31.94 23.32 53.77
C GLU A 382 -31.14 23.82 52.58
N ASN A 383 -30.90 25.12 52.43
CA ASN A 383 -30.02 25.69 51.42
C ASN A 383 -28.59 25.19 51.61
N SER A 384 -28.05 25.19 52.83
CA SER A 384 -26.74 24.61 53.12
C SER A 384 -26.67 23.15 52.72
N LYS A 385 -27.64 22.35 53.10
CA LYS A 385 -27.72 20.92 52.74
C LYS A 385 -27.75 20.74 51.22
N LYS A 386 -28.53 21.55 50.50
CA LYS A 386 -28.58 21.52 49.02
C LYS A 386 -27.22 21.80 48.37
N TYR A 387 -26.40 22.71 48.93
CA TYR A 387 -25.05 22.98 48.47
C TYR A 387 -24.09 21.84 48.78
N PHE A 388 -24.17 21.23 49.97
CA PHE A 388 -23.36 20.05 50.29
C PHE A 388 -23.74 18.82 49.45
N ASP A 389 -25.03 18.60 49.17
CA ASP A 389 -25.48 17.54 48.30
C ASP A 389 -24.90 17.72 46.88
N ARG A 390 -24.87 18.98 46.39
CA ARG A 390 -24.29 19.32 45.11
C ARG A 390 -22.78 19.14 45.08
N TYR A 391 -22.06 19.54 46.14
CA TYR A 391 -20.66 19.23 46.35
C TYR A 391 -20.38 17.72 46.33
N GLY A 392 -21.12 16.96 47.11
CA GLY A 392 -20.95 15.50 47.20
C GLY A 392 -21.22 14.79 45.86
N LYS A 393 -22.21 15.28 45.08
CA LYS A 393 -22.47 14.77 43.74
C LYS A 393 -21.31 15.06 42.78
N LEU A 394 -20.78 16.29 42.77
CA LEU A 394 -19.67 16.67 41.88
C LEU A 394 -18.37 15.96 42.27
N LYS A 395 -18.10 15.77 43.57
CA LYS A 395 -16.93 15.02 44.05
C LYS A 395 -16.96 13.55 43.58
N ARG A 396 -18.09 12.85 43.74
CA ARG A 396 -18.26 11.48 43.23
C ARG A 396 -18.15 11.41 41.70
N THR A 397 -18.68 12.45 41.01
CA THR A 397 -18.55 12.54 39.54
C THR A 397 -17.09 12.72 39.10
N GLU A 398 -16.30 13.52 39.81
CA GLU A 398 -14.88 13.72 39.54
C GLU A 398 -14.07 12.43 39.73
N GLU A 399 -14.30 11.71 40.84
CA GLU A 399 -13.65 10.42 41.13
C GLU A 399 -13.97 9.41 40.03
N ALA A 400 -15.23 9.28 39.62
CA ALA A 400 -15.65 8.38 38.54
C ALA A 400 -15.09 8.79 37.17
N LEU A 401 -15.06 10.10 36.88
CA LEU A 401 -14.50 10.61 35.61
C LEU A 401 -12.98 10.41 35.53
N THR A 402 -12.27 10.49 36.64
CA THR A 402 -10.81 10.25 36.66
C THR A 402 -10.49 8.84 36.19
N GLU A 403 -11.21 7.84 36.72
CA GLU A 403 -11.06 6.44 36.29
C GLU A 403 -11.50 6.25 34.83
N GLN A 404 -12.66 6.78 34.46
CA GLN A 404 -13.18 6.65 33.08
C GLN A 404 -12.31 7.33 32.01
N ILE A 405 -11.65 8.44 32.34
CA ILE A 405 -10.71 9.12 31.44
C ILE A 405 -9.49 8.23 31.23
N ALA A 406 -8.91 7.70 32.30
CA ALA A 406 -7.76 6.81 32.22
C ALA A 406 -8.07 5.56 31.38
N ASP A 407 -9.24 4.94 31.56
CA ASP A 407 -9.71 3.80 30.75
C ASP A 407 -9.87 4.18 29.28
N THR A 408 -10.43 5.36 29.01
CA THR A 408 -10.65 5.81 27.61
C THR A 408 -9.33 6.16 26.92
N GLU A 409 -8.36 6.71 27.63
CA GLU A 409 -7.00 6.98 27.11
C GLU A 409 -6.26 5.68 26.82
N ALA A 410 -6.31 4.69 27.70
CA ALA A 410 -5.73 3.37 27.48
C ALA A 410 -6.38 2.63 26.28
N GLU A 411 -7.69 2.83 26.07
CA GLU A 411 -8.41 2.30 24.91
C GLU A 411 -7.96 2.95 23.60
N ILE A 412 -7.75 4.27 23.59
CA ILE A 412 -7.23 5.01 22.42
C ILE A 412 -5.81 4.54 22.10
N GLU A 413 -4.94 4.42 23.10
CA GLU A 413 -3.56 3.96 22.92
C GLU A 413 -3.51 2.54 22.31
N HIS A 414 -4.34 1.63 22.81
CA HIS A 414 -4.46 0.28 22.26
C HIS A 414 -4.95 0.28 20.81
N LEU A 415 -5.96 1.09 20.46
CA LEU A 415 -6.44 1.20 19.09
C LEU A 415 -5.38 1.84 18.16
N GLU A 416 -4.59 2.78 18.66
CA GLU A 416 -3.48 3.37 17.91
C GLU A 416 -2.36 2.36 17.65
N SER A 417 -2.06 1.46 18.60
CA SER A 417 -1.09 0.39 18.40
C SER A 417 -1.58 -0.62 17.35
N ILE A 418 -2.88 -0.97 17.35
CA ILE A 418 -3.48 -1.81 16.30
C ILE A 418 -3.44 -1.10 14.93
N SER A 419 -3.69 0.22 14.88
CA SER A 419 -3.56 0.99 13.65
C SER A 419 -2.14 0.93 13.09
N ASN A 420 -1.12 1.09 13.94
CA ASN A 420 0.28 0.94 13.56
C ASN A 420 0.58 -0.50 13.07
N ALA A 421 0.07 -1.53 13.74
CA ALA A 421 0.21 -2.92 13.30
C ALA A 421 -0.38 -3.16 11.89
N LEU A 422 -1.52 -2.54 11.57
CA LEU A 422 -2.10 -2.57 10.21
C LEU A 422 -1.24 -1.86 9.16
N ASP A 423 -0.46 -0.84 9.56
CA ASP A 423 0.41 -0.09 8.65
C ASP A 423 1.70 -0.84 8.31
N ILE A 424 2.17 -1.69 9.22
CA ILE A 424 3.39 -2.48 9.06
C ILE A 424 3.15 -3.93 8.59
N ALA A 425 1.89 -4.36 8.47
CA ALA A 425 1.53 -5.71 8.04
C ALA A 425 1.99 -5.97 6.61
N ARG A 426 2.77 -7.05 6.40
CA ARG A 426 3.33 -7.46 5.09
C ARG A 426 2.70 -8.76 4.55
N ALA A 427 1.95 -9.51 5.37
CA ALA A 427 1.37 -10.79 5.01
C ALA A 427 -0.08 -10.96 5.50
N GLU A 428 -0.84 -11.87 4.86
CA GLU A 428 -2.21 -12.19 5.29
C GLU A 428 -2.26 -12.76 6.71
N ASN A 429 -1.23 -13.48 7.12
CA ASN A 429 -1.11 -14.02 8.47
C ASN A 429 -1.00 -12.90 9.52
N ASP A 430 -0.34 -11.77 9.18
CA ASP A 430 -0.26 -10.60 10.04
C ASP A 430 -1.67 -10.04 10.29
N LEU A 431 -2.47 -9.88 9.21
CA LEU A 431 -3.86 -9.41 9.31
C LEU A 431 -4.76 -10.36 10.10
N SER A 432 -4.49 -11.67 10.03
CA SER A 432 -5.25 -12.68 10.79
C SER A 432 -5.04 -12.52 12.29
N GLN A 433 -3.82 -12.28 12.75
CA GLN A 433 -3.52 -12.03 14.17
C GLN A 433 -4.12 -10.71 14.66
N ILE A 434 -4.05 -9.65 13.84
CA ILE A 434 -4.69 -8.36 14.17
C ILE A 434 -6.21 -8.52 14.26
N LYS A 435 -6.82 -9.29 13.37
CA LYS A 435 -8.27 -9.61 13.45
C LYS A 435 -8.62 -10.40 14.69
N GLU A 436 -7.77 -11.34 15.11
CA GLU A 436 -7.93 -12.10 16.35
C GLU A 436 -7.93 -11.16 17.55
N GLU A 437 -6.97 -10.23 17.63
CA GLU A 437 -6.90 -9.22 18.67
C GLU A 437 -8.15 -8.32 18.71
N LEU A 438 -8.60 -7.79 17.56
CA LEU A 438 -9.83 -7.01 17.46
C LEU A 438 -11.08 -7.80 17.88
N THR A 439 -11.08 -9.12 17.69
CA THR A 439 -12.18 -9.99 18.09
C THR A 439 -12.14 -10.30 19.60
N GLU A 440 -10.94 -10.50 20.16
CA GLU A 440 -10.75 -10.74 21.59
C GLU A 440 -11.18 -9.54 22.42
N TYR A 441 -10.84 -8.33 21.99
CA TYR A 441 -11.20 -7.07 22.66
C TYR A 441 -12.57 -6.50 22.27
N GLY A 442 -13.39 -7.27 21.51
CA GLY A 442 -14.81 -6.97 21.27
C GLY A 442 -15.10 -5.92 20.19
N TYR A 443 -14.11 -5.50 19.40
CA TYR A 443 -14.33 -4.60 18.25
C TYR A 443 -14.97 -5.33 17.08
N ILE A 444 -14.76 -6.63 16.98
CA ILE A 444 -15.38 -7.53 16.00
C ILE A 444 -16.19 -8.59 16.73
N LYS A 445 -17.44 -8.80 16.32
CA LYS A 445 -18.29 -9.86 16.90
C LYS A 445 -17.74 -11.24 16.58
N LYS A 446 -17.64 -12.11 17.59
CA LYS A 446 -17.31 -13.53 17.40
C LYS A 446 -18.43 -14.21 16.61
N HIS A 447 -18.15 -14.63 15.38
CA HIS A 447 -19.04 -15.54 14.66
C HIS A 447 -18.72 -16.98 15.09
N HIS A 448 -19.66 -17.64 15.74
CA HIS A 448 -19.58 -19.10 15.98
C HIS A 448 -19.74 -19.82 14.64
N SER A 449 -18.65 -20.11 13.95
CA SER A 449 -18.68 -20.99 12.79
C SER A 449 -18.49 -22.42 13.27
N ASN A 450 -19.51 -23.27 13.09
CA ASN A 450 -19.46 -24.73 13.31
C ASN A 450 -18.64 -25.45 12.21
N LYS A 451 -17.48 -24.95 11.82
CA LYS A 451 -16.60 -25.64 10.87
C LYS A 451 -15.50 -26.38 11.63
N LYS A 452 -15.77 -27.67 11.93
CA LYS A 452 -14.74 -28.67 12.17
C LYS A 452 -13.85 -28.75 10.92
N GLY A 453 -12.56 -28.42 11.01
CA GLY A 453 -11.58 -28.64 9.94
C GLY A 453 -10.81 -27.41 9.42
N GLN A 454 -10.64 -26.35 10.19
CA GLN A 454 -9.67 -25.32 9.83
C GLN A 454 -8.24 -25.87 10.02
N LYS A 455 -7.48 -25.98 8.91
CA LYS A 455 -6.02 -26.16 8.94
C LYS A 455 -5.45 -25.09 9.87
N ALA A 456 -4.58 -25.46 10.80
CA ALA A 456 -3.85 -24.52 11.64
C ALA A 456 -3.19 -23.48 10.73
N GLN A 457 -3.67 -22.24 10.79
CA GLN A 457 -3.00 -21.14 10.08
C GLN A 457 -1.60 -20.99 10.66
N MET A 458 -0.59 -20.96 9.80
CA MET A 458 0.77 -20.66 10.23
C MET A 458 0.76 -19.30 10.94
N LYS A 459 1.24 -19.28 12.18
CA LYS A 459 1.36 -18.02 12.95
C LYS A 459 2.37 -17.11 12.24
N SER A 460 2.05 -15.82 12.14
CA SER A 460 2.99 -14.82 11.70
C SER A 460 4.20 -14.79 12.64
N LYS A 461 5.40 -14.68 12.09
CA LYS A 461 6.65 -14.53 12.86
C LYS A 461 7.00 -13.03 12.94
N PRO A 462 7.68 -12.55 14.01
CA PRO A 462 8.20 -11.19 14.09
C PRO A 462 9.22 -10.93 12.97
N PHE A 463 9.53 -9.66 12.70
CA PHE A 463 10.65 -9.34 11.83
C PHE A 463 11.94 -9.71 12.55
N HIS A 464 12.91 -10.21 11.78
CA HIS A 464 14.22 -10.58 12.28
C HIS A 464 15.29 -9.86 11.47
N TYR A 465 16.12 -9.08 12.14
CA TYR A 465 17.22 -8.32 11.57
C TYR A 465 18.55 -8.77 12.21
N ILE A 466 19.63 -8.55 11.49
CA ILE A 466 20.99 -8.76 12.00
C ILE A 466 21.70 -7.41 11.95
N SER A 467 22.18 -6.94 13.11
CA SER A 467 22.93 -5.70 13.17
C SER A 467 24.26 -5.81 12.40
N SER A 468 24.84 -4.66 12.09
CA SER A 468 26.17 -4.60 11.46
C SER A 468 27.27 -5.25 12.29
N ASP A 469 27.06 -5.41 13.60
CA ASP A 469 27.97 -6.06 14.55
C ASP A 469 27.61 -7.54 14.79
N GLY A 470 26.58 -8.08 14.08
CA GLY A 470 26.18 -9.47 14.12
C GLY A 470 25.18 -9.86 15.22
N PHE A 471 24.54 -8.89 15.88
CA PHE A 471 23.50 -9.16 16.87
C PHE A 471 22.14 -9.37 16.24
N ASP A 472 21.38 -10.34 16.79
CA ASP A 472 19.99 -10.58 16.39
C ASP A 472 19.06 -9.51 16.97
N ILE A 473 18.26 -8.89 16.10
CA ILE A 473 17.27 -7.87 16.45
C ILE A 473 15.90 -8.36 16.00
N TYR A 474 14.96 -8.46 16.92
CA TYR A 474 13.57 -8.85 16.65
C TYR A 474 12.62 -7.69 16.82
N VAL A 475 11.66 -7.56 15.88
CA VAL A 475 10.65 -6.49 15.88
C VAL A 475 9.26 -7.10 15.81
N GLY A 476 8.40 -6.76 16.78
CA GLY A 476 7.04 -7.25 16.84
C GLY A 476 6.12 -6.58 15.82
N LYS A 477 5.31 -7.35 15.12
CA LYS A 477 4.37 -6.87 14.10
C LYS A 477 3.00 -6.47 14.66
N ASN A 478 2.67 -6.91 15.87
CA ASN A 478 1.42 -6.65 16.57
C ASN A 478 1.61 -6.80 18.08
N ASN A 479 0.59 -6.46 18.86
CA ASN A 479 0.67 -6.45 20.31
C ASN A 479 0.90 -7.84 20.92
N PHE A 480 0.38 -8.91 20.33
CA PHE A 480 0.66 -10.28 20.78
C PHE A 480 2.13 -10.64 20.62
N GLN A 481 2.73 -10.26 19.48
CA GLN A 481 4.16 -10.48 19.24
C GLN A 481 5.02 -9.57 20.10
N ASN A 482 4.61 -8.33 20.36
CA ASN A 482 5.30 -7.44 21.31
C ASN A 482 5.39 -8.07 22.70
N ASP A 483 4.30 -8.67 23.17
CA ASP A 483 4.27 -9.40 24.43
C ASP A 483 5.16 -10.66 24.40
N GLU A 484 5.05 -11.44 23.32
CA GLU A 484 5.82 -12.68 23.15
C GLU A 484 7.33 -12.41 23.13
N LEU A 485 7.75 -11.43 22.37
CA LEU A 485 9.15 -10.98 22.31
C LEU A 485 9.66 -10.52 23.67
N THR A 486 8.90 -9.65 24.34
CA THR A 486 9.35 -9.02 25.59
C THR A 486 9.32 -9.98 26.78
N PHE A 487 8.28 -10.85 26.90
CA PHE A 487 8.08 -11.61 28.12
C PHE A 487 8.31 -13.12 28.00
N LYS A 488 8.44 -13.67 26.78
CA LYS A 488 8.72 -15.08 26.57
C LYS A 488 10.09 -15.34 25.90
N MET A 489 10.48 -14.48 24.94
CA MET A 489 11.71 -14.66 24.18
C MET A 489 12.90 -13.96 24.84
N ALA A 490 12.74 -12.67 25.19
CA ALA A 490 13.83 -11.89 25.75
C ALA A 490 14.20 -12.33 27.17
N THR A 491 15.51 -12.41 27.42
CA THR A 491 16.11 -12.64 28.75
C THR A 491 16.34 -11.31 29.50
N GLY A 492 16.71 -11.38 30.76
CA GLY A 492 16.87 -10.19 31.60
C GLY A 492 17.93 -9.18 31.10
N ASN A 493 18.95 -9.66 30.41
CA ASN A 493 20.08 -8.86 29.92
C ASN A 493 19.84 -8.26 28.52
N ASP A 494 18.88 -8.79 27.77
CA ASP A 494 18.53 -8.27 26.45
C ASP A 494 18.04 -6.84 26.52
N TRP A 495 18.24 -6.09 25.43
CA TRP A 495 17.84 -4.70 25.34
C TRP A 495 16.49 -4.54 24.64
N TRP A 496 15.60 -3.79 25.26
CA TRP A 496 14.28 -3.44 24.77
C TRP A 496 14.26 -1.98 24.33
N PHE A 497 13.69 -1.70 23.13
CA PHE A 497 13.53 -0.36 22.55
C PHE A 497 12.08 -0.14 22.15
N HIS A 498 11.61 1.09 22.30
CA HIS A 498 10.28 1.52 21.88
C HIS A 498 10.19 3.01 21.64
N ALA A 499 9.35 3.44 20.69
CA ALA A 499 9.10 4.86 20.43
C ALA A 499 8.37 5.51 21.60
N LYS A 500 8.94 6.59 22.12
CA LYS A 500 8.48 7.27 23.33
C LYS A 500 7.11 7.90 23.14
N LYS A 501 6.16 7.60 24.03
CA LYS A 501 4.81 8.18 24.07
C LYS A 501 4.01 8.08 22.76
N MET A 502 4.29 7.10 21.94
CA MET A 502 3.53 6.84 20.72
C MET A 502 3.42 5.35 20.41
N ALA A 503 2.44 4.97 19.62
CA ALA A 503 2.27 3.59 19.16
C ALA A 503 3.46 3.12 18.31
N GLY A 504 3.98 1.93 18.60
CA GLY A 504 5.14 1.36 17.92
C GLY A 504 5.35 -0.11 18.26
N SER A 505 6.34 -0.71 17.60
CA SER A 505 6.76 -2.09 17.85
C SER A 505 7.75 -2.16 19.01
N HIS A 506 7.70 -3.26 19.76
CA HIS A 506 8.82 -3.61 20.64
C HIS A 506 9.97 -4.14 19.79
N VAL A 507 11.13 -3.59 19.99
CA VAL A 507 12.37 -4.05 19.36
C VAL A 507 13.25 -4.65 20.45
N ILE A 508 13.68 -5.89 20.24
CA ILE A 508 14.51 -6.64 21.18
C ILE A 508 15.85 -6.95 20.51
N VAL A 509 16.94 -6.55 21.15
CA VAL A 509 18.29 -6.98 20.77
C VAL A 509 18.71 -8.08 21.72
N ILE A 510 19.01 -9.25 21.16
CA ILE A 510 19.47 -10.41 21.94
C ILE A 510 20.95 -10.24 22.27
N THR A 511 21.26 -10.27 23.56
CA THR A 511 22.62 -9.99 24.06
C THR A 511 23.01 -11.03 25.11
N PRO A 512 23.89 -11.99 24.79
CA PRO A 512 24.32 -13.01 25.77
C PRO A 512 24.96 -12.38 27.01
N ASP A 513 25.77 -11.34 26.84
CA ASP A 513 26.56 -10.71 27.92
C ASP A 513 25.99 -9.38 28.41
N GLY A 514 24.89 -8.89 27.82
CA GLY A 514 24.22 -7.65 28.20
C GLY A 514 24.86 -6.36 27.67
N GLU A 515 25.96 -6.45 26.95
CA GLU A 515 26.64 -5.31 26.30
C GLU A 515 26.43 -5.36 24.79
N ILE A 516 26.13 -4.21 24.16
CA ILE A 516 26.03 -4.07 22.71
C ILE A 516 26.80 -2.81 22.28
N PRO A 517 27.42 -2.81 21.09
CA PRO A 517 28.10 -1.65 20.53
C PRO A 517 27.15 -0.49 20.23
N ASP A 518 27.65 0.75 20.27
CA ASP A 518 26.89 1.97 20.00
C ASP A 518 26.15 1.91 18.63
N ARG A 519 26.80 1.31 17.63
CA ARG A 519 26.20 1.11 16.30
C ARG A 519 24.96 0.23 16.34
N THR A 520 25.00 -0.86 17.11
CA THR A 520 23.82 -1.73 17.30
C THR A 520 22.71 -1.01 18.06
N PHE A 521 23.02 -0.14 19.04
CA PHE A 521 22.04 0.76 19.69
C PHE A 521 21.36 1.68 18.68
N GLU A 522 22.14 2.30 17.80
CA GLU A 522 21.62 3.18 16.77
C GLU A 522 20.72 2.43 15.78
N GLU A 523 21.15 1.27 15.30
CA GLU A 523 20.37 0.43 14.38
C GLU A 523 19.05 -0.06 15.00
N ALA A 524 19.07 -0.50 16.26
CA ALA A 524 17.85 -0.88 16.98
C ALA A 524 16.91 0.32 17.20
N GLY A 525 17.47 1.50 17.51
CA GLY A 525 16.71 2.75 17.60
C GLY A 525 16.06 3.13 16.27
N ARG A 526 16.78 3.01 15.16
CA ARG A 526 16.26 3.26 13.80
C ARG A 526 15.12 2.32 13.46
N LEU A 527 15.24 1.03 13.80
CA LEU A 527 14.16 0.05 13.64
C LEU A 527 12.94 0.43 14.49
N ALA A 528 13.11 0.80 15.76
CA ALA A 528 12.02 1.23 16.62
C ALA A 528 11.31 2.49 16.09
N ALA A 529 12.07 3.45 15.53
CA ALA A 529 11.53 4.64 14.88
C ALA A 529 10.73 4.29 13.61
N TYR A 530 11.27 3.42 12.76
CA TYR A 530 10.64 3.01 11.51
C TYR A 530 9.34 2.22 11.72
N TYR A 531 9.29 1.36 12.73
CA TYR A 531 8.11 0.56 13.07
C TYR A 531 7.18 1.24 14.08
N SER A 532 7.16 2.57 14.09
CA SER A 532 6.30 3.38 14.94
C SER A 532 5.43 4.34 14.12
N LYS A 533 4.49 4.97 14.81
CA LYS A 533 3.66 6.06 14.24
C LYS A 533 4.50 7.28 13.81
N GLY A 534 5.72 7.41 14.31
CA GLY A 534 6.69 8.43 13.96
C GLY A 534 7.46 8.19 12.65
N ARG A 535 7.13 7.15 11.90
CA ARG A 535 7.81 6.71 10.67
C ARG A 535 8.07 7.81 9.62
N THR A 536 7.20 8.83 9.56
CA THR A 536 7.32 9.94 8.61
C THR A 536 8.00 11.18 9.20
N ALA A 537 8.36 11.14 10.47
CA ALA A 537 9.06 12.25 11.12
C ALA A 537 10.56 12.20 10.79
N PRO A 538 11.28 13.33 10.76
CA PRO A 538 12.71 13.35 10.49
C PRO A 538 13.53 12.62 11.58
N LYS A 539 13.08 12.66 12.83
CA LYS A 539 13.65 11.92 13.97
C LYS A 539 12.57 11.58 14.98
N VAL A 540 12.73 10.46 15.68
CA VAL A 540 11.84 9.95 16.72
C VAL A 540 12.64 9.73 18.00
N GLU A 541 12.09 10.13 19.16
CA GLU A 541 12.67 9.80 20.45
C GLU A 541 12.34 8.35 20.81
N ILE A 542 13.36 7.54 21.07
CA ILE A 542 13.27 6.12 21.37
C ILE A 542 13.72 5.89 22.80
N ASP A 543 12.86 5.32 23.60
CA ASP A 543 13.23 4.84 24.94
C ASP A 543 13.85 3.44 24.82
N TYR A 544 14.92 3.19 25.57
CA TYR A 544 15.56 1.89 25.63
C TYR A 544 16.04 1.56 27.05
N ILE A 545 15.98 0.27 27.37
CA ILE A 545 16.31 -0.24 28.69
C ILE A 545 16.54 -1.77 28.63
N GLN A 546 17.30 -2.32 29.58
CA GLN A 546 17.40 -3.76 29.71
C GLN A 546 16.05 -4.37 30.13
N LYS A 547 15.69 -5.50 29.52
CA LYS A 547 14.37 -6.16 29.69
C LYS A 547 14.01 -6.43 31.14
N LYS A 548 14.97 -6.71 32.01
CA LYS A 548 14.73 -6.93 33.46
C LYS A 548 13.97 -5.79 34.15
N HIS A 549 14.04 -4.58 33.61
CA HIS A 549 13.35 -3.38 34.13
C HIS A 549 11.99 -3.14 33.48
N VAL A 550 11.62 -3.90 32.45
CA VAL A 550 10.33 -3.82 31.77
C VAL A 550 9.34 -4.79 32.42
N LYS A 551 8.21 -4.27 32.89
CA LYS A 551 7.18 -5.05 33.60
C LYS A 551 5.83 -4.93 32.88
N LYS A 552 5.02 -5.97 32.97
CA LYS A 552 3.62 -5.95 32.55
C LYS A 552 2.72 -5.70 33.74
N PRO A 553 1.89 -4.64 33.73
CA PRO A 553 0.88 -4.43 34.78
C PRO A 553 -0.15 -5.56 34.77
N GLY A 554 -0.67 -5.92 35.95
CA GLY A 554 -1.75 -6.91 36.05
C GLY A 554 -2.99 -6.45 35.29
N GLY A 555 -3.55 -7.31 34.42
CA GLY A 555 -4.74 -6.99 33.61
C GLY A 555 -4.48 -6.10 32.40
N ALA A 556 -3.24 -5.68 32.13
CA ALA A 556 -2.91 -4.84 30.96
C ALA A 556 -3.12 -5.60 29.65
N LYS A 557 -3.55 -4.87 28.61
CA LYS A 557 -3.68 -5.38 27.25
C LYS A 557 -2.32 -5.83 26.68
N PRO A 558 -2.28 -6.69 25.65
CA PRO A 558 -1.04 -7.06 24.98
C PRO A 558 -0.28 -5.84 24.46
N GLY A 559 1.05 -5.89 24.50
CA GLY A 559 1.91 -4.79 24.10
C GLY A 559 2.06 -3.66 25.12
N PHE A 560 1.29 -3.68 26.21
CA PHE A 560 1.37 -2.65 27.26
C PHE A 560 2.44 -3.01 28.29
N VAL A 561 3.37 -2.09 28.52
CA VAL A 561 4.46 -2.28 29.48
C VAL A 561 4.68 -1.02 30.31
N VAL A 562 5.28 -1.18 31.49
CA VAL A 562 5.73 -0.08 32.36
C VAL A 562 7.20 -0.24 32.68
N TYR A 563 7.91 0.87 32.69
CA TYR A 563 9.29 1.00 33.12
C TYR A 563 9.47 2.37 33.79
N TYR A 564 10.39 2.49 34.74
CA TYR A 564 10.53 3.69 35.57
C TYR A 564 11.84 4.44 35.34
N THR A 565 12.86 3.71 34.89
CA THR A 565 14.18 4.29 34.58
C THR A 565 14.55 3.83 33.18
N ASN A 566 14.70 4.77 32.25
CA ASN A 566 15.05 4.46 30.87
C ASN A 566 16.10 5.45 30.37
N TYR A 567 16.78 5.06 29.33
CA TYR A 567 17.57 5.94 28.49
C TYR A 567 16.75 6.31 27.25
N SER A 568 17.08 7.42 26.62
CA SER A 568 16.43 7.86 25.38
C SER A 568 17.48 8.26 24.35
N LEU A 569 17.20 7.97 23.09
CA LEU A 569 18.01 8.40 21.95
C LEU A 569 17.11 8.97 20.84
N MET A 570 17.66 9.84 19.99
CA MET A 570 16.99 10.37 18.81
C MET A 570 17.39 9.57 17.58
N ALA A 571 16.47 8.79 17.00
CA ALA A 571 16.73 7.96 15.83
C ALA A 571 15.95 8.45 14.59
N ALA A 572 16.58 8.42 13.43
CA ALA A 572 15.90 8.58 12.15
C ALA A 572 15.15 7.28 11.79
N PRO A 573 13.92 7.34 11.25
CA PRO A 573 13.17 6.17 10.84
C PRO A 573 13.66 5.63 9.48
N ASP A 574 14.95 5.33 9.39
CA ASP A 574 15.64 4.82 8.20
C ASP A 574 16.30 3.47 8.51
N ILE A 575 15.90 2.43 7.79
CA ILE A 575 16.42 1.07 7.95
C ILE A 575 17.47 0.69 6.88
N THR A 576 17.87 1.65 6.04
CA THR A 576 18.88 1.43 5.00
C THR A 576 20.17 0.89 5.61
N GLY A 577 20.68 -0.20 5.04
CA GLY A 577 21.90 -0.87 5.50
C GLY A 577 21.72 -1.88 6.63
N ILE A 578 20.53 -1.99 7.24
CA ILE A 578 20.24 -3.04 8.24
C ILE A 578 19.70 -4.27 7.51
N LYS A 579 20.37 -5.42 7.66
CA LYS A 579 20.01 -6.65 6.93
C LYS A 579 18.85 -7.38 7.61
N GLU A 580 17.76 -7.61 6.87
CA GLU A 580 16.73 -8.54 7.29
C GLU A 580 17.27 -9.98 7.13
N ALA A 581 17.12 -10.79 8.19
CA ALA A 581 17.57 -12.18 8.15
C ALA A 581 16.66 -13.02 7.22
N PRO A 582 17.18 -13.97 6.45
CA PRO A 582 16.36 -14.83 5.61
C PRO A 582 15.33 -15.58 6.46
N GLN A 583 14.08 -15.54 6.05
CA GLN A 583 13.00 -16.26 6.72
C GLN A 583 13.21 -17.77 6.53
N SER A 584 13.65 -18.46 7.58
CA SER A 584 13.75 -19.92 7.63
C SER A 584 12.37 -20.57 7.86
#